data_70f666224f6489492ea18a8ab0398331
#
_entry.id   70f666224f6489492ea18a8ab0398331
#
_cell.length_a   1.000
_cell.length_b   1.000
_cell.length_c   1.000
_cell.angle_alpha   90.00
_cell.angle_beta   90.00
_cell.angle_gamma   90.00
#
_symmetry.space_group_name_H-M   'P 1'
#
loop_
_entity.id
_entity.type
_entity.pdbx_description
1 polymer ?
#
loop_
_entity_poly.entity_id
_entity_poly.type
_entity_poly.pdbx_seq_one_letter_code
_entity_poly.pdbx_strand_id
1 'polypeptide(L)'
;HARRRTFVPVDRSFSRSGRQGLIRSGGGGDWRLSDVSCSAQDVIRCRRGADHHADNAILLSFVSQGKTSVIQAGSHACLGQGEFGLYDTRFPYELHLHGETRQHVVQIPLEHLRQALGKTEHLVAYSFGKKHPLTPFLHMLLHNLMAQPEDIASRHTGVLYGQLLELLAVIVSEECKSK
;
A
#
# COMPACT_ATOMS: atom_id res chain seq x y z
N HIS A 1 -17.27 14.11 17.87
CA HIS A 1 -15.93 13.52 18.01
C HIS A 1 -14.99 14.16 16.99
N ALA A 2 -14.04 14.95 17.47
CA ALA A 2 -13.04 15.62 16.62
C ALA A 2 -12.11 14.56 16.03
N ARG A 3 -12.03 14.48 14.69
CA ARG A 3 -11.04 13.66 13.99
C ARG A 3 -9.64 14.20 14.32
N ARG A 4 -8.76 13.35 14.82
CA ARG A 4 -7.37 13.71 15.03
C ARG A 4 -6.68 13.83 13.68
N ARG A 5 -6.16 15.02 13.36
CA ARG A 5 -5.27 15.22 12.20
C ARG A 5 -3.84 14.92 12.64
N THR A 6 -3.27 13.88 12.07
CA THR A 6 -1.87 13.53 12.34
C THR A 6 -1.00 13.97 11.17
N PHE A 7 -0.14 14.93 11.42
CA PHE A 7 0.87 15.37 10.46
C PHE A 7 2.07 14.44 10.56
N VAL A 8 2.41 13.73 9.51
CA VAL A 8 3.46 12.72 9.53
C VAL A 8 4.67 13.18 8.74
N PRO A 9 5.83 13.39 9.40
CA PRO A 9 7.11 13.59 8.70
C PRO A 9 7.55 12.29 8.01
N VAL A 10 8.26 12.42 6.89
CA VAL A 10 8.64 11.37 5.95
C VAL A 10 9.38 10.17 6.56
N ASP A 11 10.06 10.33 7.71
CA ASP A 11 11.03 9.38 8.22
C ASP A 11 10.56 8.45 9.37
N ARG A 12 9.33 8.64 9.89
CA ARG A 12 8.81 7.80 11.00
C ARG A 12 7.29 7.67 10.98
N SER A 13 6.72 7.42 9.85
CA SER A 13 5.37 7.84 9.56
C SER A 13 4.22 6.96 10.03
N PHE A 14 4.43 5.78 10.52
CA PHE A 14 3.34 4.95 11.04
C PHE A 14 3.38 4.72 12.56
N SER A 15 4.23 5.46 13.28
CA SER A 15 4.65 5.10 14.64
C SER A 15 3.93 5.82 15.80
N ARG A 16 2.99 6.71 15.60
CA ARG A 16 2.51 7.54 16.73
C ARG A 16 1.04 7.44 17.15
N SER A 17 0.19 6.71 16.46
CA SER A 17 -1.20 6.54 16.92
C SER A 17 -1.92 5.26 16.49
N GLY A 18 -1.21 4.29 15.89
CA GLY A 18 -1.75 2.98 15.56
C GLY A 18 -0.93 1.87 16.24
N ARG A 19 -1.55 0.77 16.58
CA ARG A 19 -0.82 -0.44 16.91
C ARG A 19 -0.06 -0.86 15.66
N GLN A 20 1.27 -0.75 15.71
CA GLN A 20 2.12 -1.22 14.62
C GLN A 20 2.07 -2.74 14.56
N GLY A 21 1.69 -3.23 13.40
CA GLY A 21 2.04 -4.57 12.99
C GLY A 21 3.51 -4.66 12.56
N LEU A 22 3.99 -5.88 12.41
CA LEU A 22 5.33 -6.22 11.98
C LEU A 22 5.66 -5.56 10.63
N ILE A 23 6.86 -4.96 10.53
CA ILE A 23 7.41 -4.47 9.27
C ILE A 23 8.39 -5.52 8.75
N ARG A 24 8.24 -5.94 7.51
CA ARG A 24 9.16 -6.85 6.83
C ARG A 24 9.79 -6.15 5.64
N SER A 25 11.10 -6.33 5.51
CA SER A 25 11.86 -5.88 4.34
C SER A 25 12.61 -7.07 3.76
N GLY A 26 12.71 -7.16 2.44
CA GLY A 26 13.39 -8.24 1.76
C GLY A 26 14.80 -7.87 1.32
N GLY A 27 15.71 -8.86 1.34
CA GLY A 27 17.08 -8.70 0.82
C GLY A 27 17.07 -8.37 -0.69
N GLY A 28 17.87 -7.38 -1.08
CA GLY A 28 18.11 -7.03 -2.49
C GLY A 28 17.18 -5.97 -3.08
N GLY A 29 16.26 -5.37 -2.29
CA GLY A 29 15.39 -4.30 -2.77
C GLY A 29 14.80 -3.47 -1.64
N ASP A 30 14.50 -2.20 -1.93
CA ASP A 30 13.94 -1.24 -0.97
C ASP A 30 12.43 -1.40 -0.75
N TRP A 31 11.86 -2.58 -0.99
CA TRP A 31 10.46 -2.83 -0.74
C TRP A 31 10.19 -3.20 0.73
N ARG A 32 9.03 -2.83 1.23
CA ARG A 32 8.59 -3.10 2.61
C ARG A 32 7.14 -3.50 2.65
N LEU A 33 6.80 -4.42 3.55
CA LEU A 33 5.43 -4.80 3.87
C LEU A 33 5.15 -4.48 5.35
N SER A 34 4.04 -3.81 5.61
CA SER A 34 3.59 -3.45 6.96
C SER A 34 2.13 -3.87 7.16
N ASP A 35 1.82 -4.42 8.34
CA ASP A 35 0.44 -4.61 8.79
C ASP A 35 0.08 -3.43 9.69
N VAL A 36 -0.96 -2.69 9.33
CA VAL A 36 -1.35 -1.46 9.99
C VAL A 36 -2.78 -1.60 10.51
N SER A 37 -2.95 -1.42 11.81
CA SER A 37 -4.26 -1.35 12.46
C SER A 37 -4.43 0.01 13.09
N CYS A 38 -5.49 0.73 12.74
CA CYS A 38 -5.75 2.09 13.18
C CYS A 38 -7.23 2.30 13.49
N SER A 39 -7.50 3.22 14.44
CA SER A 39 -8.81 3.84 14.59
C SER A 39 -9.01 4.97 13.59
N ALA A 40 -10.19 5.58 13.57
CA ALA A 40 -10.52 6.69 12.68
C ALA A 40 -9.49 7.83 12.77
N GLN A 41 -8.84 8.13 11.65
CA GLN A 41 -7.85 9.22 11.57
C GLN A 41 -7.67 9.70 10.13
N ASP A 42 -7.17 10.92 10.00
CA ASP A 42 -6.74 11.50 8.73
C ASP A 42 -5.21 11.56 8.71
N VAL A 43 -4.59 11.03 7.66
CA VAL A 43 -3.15 11.11 7.41
C VAL A 43 -2.95 11.97 6.18
N ILE A 44 -2.29 13.12 6.35
CA ILE A 44 -2.00 14.04 5.27
C ILE A 44 -0.49 14.08 5.09
N ARG A 45 -0.03 13.72 3.90
CA ARG A 45 1.36 13.85 3.51
C ARG A 45 1.52 15.03 2.56
N CYS A 46 2.20 16.07 3.05
CA CYS A 46 2.64 17.18 2.22
C CYS A 46 4.06 16.91 1.70
N ARG A 47 4.37 17.41 0.51
CA ARG A 47 5.72 17.38 -0.02
C ARG A 47 6.65 18.19 0.89
N ARG A 48 7.64 17.55 1.53
CA ARG A 48 8.79 18.23 2.14
C ARG A 48 10.03 18.02 1.28
N GLY A 49 10.93 19.04 1.27
CA GLY A 49 12.10 19.09 0.41
C GLY A 49 13.00 17.86 0.48
N ALA A 50 13.60 17.59 -0.60
CA ALA A 50 14.78 16.82 -0.99
C ALA A 50 15.41 15.79 -0.01
N ASP A 51 14.65 14.84 0.52
CA ASP A 51 15.22 13.58 1.01
C ASP A 51 15.03 12.51 -0.08
N HIS A 52 16.05 12.38 -0.92
CA HIS A 52 15.98 11.75 -2.24
C HIS A 52 15.85 10.21 -2.25
N HIS A 53 15.95 9.50 -1.11
CA HIS A 53 15.96 8.03 -1.11
C HIS A 53 14.65 7.35 -0.67
N ALA A 54 13.77 8.03 0.07
CA ALA A 54 12.48 7.47 0.49
C ALA A 54 11.33 7.76 -0.50
N ASP A 55 11.55 8.60 -1.50
CA ASP A 55 10.48 9.22 -2.27
C ASP A 55 10.22 8.60 -3.65
N ASN A 56 10.88 7.54 -4.03
CA ASN A 56 10.69 6.86 -5.32
C ASN A 56 9.90 5.55 -5.18
N ALA A 57 8.82 5.58 -4.43
CA ALA A 57 8.02 4.39 -4.21
C ALA A 57 6.53 4.64 -4.46
N ILE A 58 5.85 3.59 -4.82
CA ILE A 58 4.38 3.51 -4.80
C ILE A 58 3.99 2.73 -3.54
N LEU A 59 3.02 3.23 -2.82
CA LEU A 59 2.40 2.52 -1.73
C LEU A 59 1.13 1.83 -2.23
N LEU A 60 1.04 0.54 -1.97
CA LEU A 60 -0.17 -0.25 -2.12
C LEU A 60 -0.80 -0.41 -0.74
N SER A 61 -2.05 0.02 -0.58
CA SER A 61 -2.85 -0.26 0.60
C SER A 61 -3.92 -1.30 0.27
N PHE A 62 -3.81 -2.49 0.83
CA PHE A 62 -4.82 -3.54 0.77
C PHE A 62 -5.64 -3.53 2.06
N VAL A 63 -6.92 -3.26 1.97
CA VAL A 63 -7.82 -3.17 3.13
C VAL A 63 -8.31 -4.56 3.49
N SER A 64 -7.85 -5.10 4.63
CA SER A 64 -8.31 -6.38 5.16
C SER A 64 -9.53 -6.24 6.08
N GLN A 65 -9.74 -5.04 6.66
CA GLN A 65 -10.90 -4.72 7.48
C GLN A 65 -11.17 -3.21 7.45
N GLY A 66 -12.44 -2.81 7.46
CA GLY A 66 -12.86 -1.41 7.50
C GLY A 66 -12.87 -0.73 6.13
N LYS A 67 -12.65 0.59 6.12
CA LYS A 67 -12.65 1.42 4.90
C LYS A 67 -11.57 2.49 4.99
N THR A 68 -10.92 2.75 3.86
CA THR A 68 -9.92 3.81 3.70
C THR A 68 -10.18 4.60 2.43
N SER A 69 -10.18 5.92 2.52
CA SER A 69 -10.18 6.77 1.33
C SER A 69 -8.78 7.26 1.03
N VAL A 70 -8.43 7.26 -0.25
CA VAL A 70 -7.15 7.77 -0.78
C VAL A 70 -7.45 8.92 -1.71
N ILE A 71 -6.80 10.05 -1.49
CA ILE A 71 -6.93 11.25 -2.35
C ILE A 71 -5.53 11.63 -2.83
N GLN A 72 -5.35 11.71 -4.14
CA GLN A 72 -4.10 12.15 -4.75
C GLN A 72 -4.34 12.71 -6.15
N ALA A 73 -3.65 13.78 -6.50
CA ALA A 73 -3.68 14.38 -7.85
C ALA A 73 -5.09 14.67 -8.37
N GLY A 74 -6.01 15.07 -7.49
CA GLY A 74 -7.42 15.33 -7.84
C GLY A 74 -8.29 14.07 -7.95
N SER A 75 -7.72 12.88 -7.86
CA SER A 75 -8.45 11.61 -7.84
C SER A 75 -8.79 11.19 -6.41
N HIS A 76 -9.91 10.50 -6.26
CA HIS A 76 -10.38 9.99 -4.98
C HIS A 76 -10.87 8.56 -5.12
N ALA A 77 -10.30 7.65 -4.33
CA ALA A 77 -10.76 6.27 -4.22
C ALA A 77 -11.22 5.96 -2.79
N CYS A 78 -12.32 5.25 -2.66
CA CYS A 78 -12.77 4.68 -1.40
C CYS A 78 -12.57 3.17 -1.47
N LEU A 79 -11.69 2.67 -0.61
CA LEU A 79 -11.29 1.27 -0.54
C LEU A 79 -12.07 0.58 0.57
N GLY A 80 -12.85 -0.43 0.23
CA GLY A 80 -13.48 -1.31 1.19
C GLY A 80 -12.68 -2.57 1.45
N GLN A 81 -13.21 -3.44 2.29
CA GLN A 81 -12.59 -4.74 2.58
C GLN A 81 -12.41 -5.56 1.29
N GLY A 82 -11.21 -6.11 1.09
CA GLY A 82 -10.84 -6.86 -0.10
C GLY A 82 -10.45 -5.99 -1.30
N GLU A 83 -10.41 -4.68 -1.15
CA GLU A 83 -9.97 -3.75 -2.19
C GLU A 83 -8.58 -3.20 -1.87
N PHE A 84 -7.87 -2.77 -2.90
CA PHE A 84 -6.60 -2.08 -2.73
C PHE A 84 -6.50 -0.84 -3.61
N GLY A 85 -5.65 0.08 -3.19
CA GLY A 85 -5.33 1.29 -3.93
C GLY A 85 -3.83 1.53 -3.99
N LEU A 86 -3.41 2.29 -5.00
CA LEU A 86 -2.05 2.71 -5.22
C LEU A 86 -1.94 4.22 -5.02
N TYR A 87 -0.87 4.69 -4.40
CA TYR A 87 -0.57 6.12 -4.29
C TYR A 87 0.93 6.37 -4.30
N ASP A 88 1.32 7.48 -4.92
CA ASP A 88 2.70 7.81 -5.24
C ASP A 88 3.32 8.68 -4.14
N THR A 89 4.40 8.22 -3.52
CA THR A 89 5.06 8.94 -2.44
C THR A 89 5.75 10.23 -2.87
N ARG A 90 6.00 10.41 -4.17
CA ARG A 90 6.63 11.62 -4.72
C ARG A 90 5.72 12.84 -4.69
N PHE A 91 4.42 12.64 -4.59
CA PHE A 91 3.40 13.70 -4.59
C PHE A 91 2.61 13.71 -3.29
N PRO A 92 2.01 14.85 -2.91
CA PRO A 92 1.11 14.91 -1.76
C PRO A 92 -0.05 13.93 -1.90
N TYR A 93 -0.45 13.32 -0.79
CA TYR A 93 -1.64 12.48 -0.72
C TYR A 93 -2.31 12.60 0.64
N GLU A 94 -3.58 12.23 0.68
CA GLU A 94 -4.37 12.16 1.90
C GLU A 94 -4.97 10.77 2.03
N LEU A 95 -4.95 10.23 3.26
CA LEU A 95 -5.63 9.00 3.64
C LEU A 95 -6.63 9.32 4.72
N HIS A 96 -7.87 8.91 4.53
CA HIS A 96 -8.92 9.00 5.55
C HIS A 96 -9.32 7.59 5.97
N LEU A 97 -8.99 7.20 7.19
CA LEU A 97 -9.35 5.91 7.76
C LEU A 97 -10.68 6.05 8.50
N HIS A 98 -11.69 5.29 8.04
CA HIS A 98 -13.05 5.40 8.52
C HIS A 98 -13.35 4.35 9.60
N GLY A 99 -13.09 4.69 10.87
CA GLY A 99 -13.29 3.80 12.00
C GLY A 99 -12.13 2.83 12.22
N GLU A 100 -12.42 1.67 12.79
CA GLU A 100 -11.45 0.59 12.96
C GLU A 100 -11.07 0.02 11.60
N THR A 101 -9.80 0.15 11.25
CA THR A 101 -9.28 -0.22 9.94
C THR A 101 -8.04 -1.09 10.10
N ARG A 102 -7.95 -2.17 9.34
CA ARG A 102 -6.76 -2.98 9.20
C ARG A 102 -6.37 -3.10 7.73
N GLN A 103 -5.11 -2.87 7.43
CA GLN A 103 -4.61 -2.90 6.06
C GLN A 103 -3.17 -3.40 5.99
N HIS A 104 -2.85 -4.09 4.91
CA HIS A 104 -1.48 -4.40 4.54
C HIS A 104 -0.97 -3.28 3.62
N VAL A 105 0.12 -2.65 4.01
CA VAL A 105 0.75 -1.58 3.21
C VAL A 105 2.06 -2.09 2.65
N VAL A 106 2.16 -2.12 1.32
CA VAL A 106 3.39 -2.51 0.61
C VAL A 106 4.01 -1.26 0.00
N GLN A 107 5.24 -0.98 0.38
CA GLN A 107 6.08 0.01 -0.28
C GLN A 107 6.81 -0.68 -1.43
N ILE A 108 6.52 -0.29 -2.66
CA ILE A 108 7.08 -0.86 -3.88
C ILE A 108 7.95 0.20 -4.54
N PRO A 109 9.25 -0.05 -4.80
CA PRO A 109 10.06 0.84 -5.61
C PRO A 109 9.37 1.12 -6.94
N LEU A 110 9.31 2.40 -7.33
CA LEU A 110 8.60 2.83 -8.53
C LEU A 110 9.07 2.08 -9.79
N GLU A 111 10.37 1.83 -9.87
CA GLU A 111 10.95 1.14 -11.01
C GLU A 111 10.45 -0.31 -11.14
N HIS A 112 10.31 -1.03 -10.02
CA HIS A 112 9.76 -2.38 -10.02
C HIS A 112 8.31 -2.41 -10.50
N LEU A 113 7.51 -1.43 -10.05
CA LEU A 113 6.13 -1.34 -10.49
C LEU A 113 6.02 -0.95 -11.97
N ARG A 114 6.90 -0.06 -12.46
CA ARG A 114 6.98 0.32 -13.87
C ARG A 114 7.37 -0.85 -14.77
N GLN A 115 8.29 -1.70 -14.33
CA GLN A 115 8.65 -2.91 -15.06
C GLN A 115 7.48 -3.88 -15.16
N ALA A 116 6.67 -4.00 -14.12
CA ALA A 116 5.51 -4.89 -14.09
C ALA A 116 4.27 -4.34 -14.83
N LEU A 117 4.00 -3.05 -14.74
CA LEU A 117 2.74 -2.41 -15.19
C LEU A 117 2.94 -1.37 -16.31
N GLY A 118 4.16 -0.96 -16.61
CA GLY A 118 4.42 0.16 -17.52
C GLY A 118 4.17 1.52 -16.84
N LYS A 119 3.38 2.38 -17.47
CA LYS A 119 3.06 3.70 -16.93
C LYS A 119 2.12 3.58 -15.72
N THR A 120 2.47 4.22 -14.61
CA THR A 120 1.77 4.10 -13.33
C THR A 120 1.01 5.36 -12.91
N GLU A 121 1.23 6.47 -13.60
CA GLU A 121 0.71 7.80 -13.22
C GLU A 121 -0.83 7.86 -13.17
N HIS A 122 -1.50 7.07 -14.01
CA HIS A 122 -2.96 6.98 -14.08
C HIS A 122 -3.58 6.00 -13.09
N LEU A 123 -2.75 5.28 -12.32
CA LEU A 123 -3.20 4.23 -11.40
C LEU A 123 -3.40 4.75 -9.96
N VAL A 124 -2.94 5.97 -9.67
CA VAL A 124 -3.00 6.52 -8.30
C VAL A 124 -4.43 6.89 -7.90
N ALA A 125 -4.73 6.72 -6.63
CA ALA A 125 -6.03 6.97 -6.02
C ALA A 125 -7.20 6.32 -6.78
N TYR A 126 -7.01 5.06 -7.16
CA TYR A 126 -7.95 4.21 -7.84
C TYR A 126 -8.21 2.95 -7.00
N SER A 127 -9.46 2.44 -6.99
CA SER A 127 -9.81 1.21 -6.29
C SER A 127 -9.74 0.02 -7.23
N PHE A 128 -8.98 -0.99 -6.85
CA PHE A 128 -8.79 -2.24 -7.56
C PHE A 128 -9.22 -3.44 -6.70
N GLY A 129 -9.51 -4.53 -7.36
CA GLY A 129 -9.64 -5.85 -6.75
C GLY A 129 -11.03 -6.19 -6.22
N LYS A 130 -12.02 -5.29 -6.30
CA LYS A 130 -13.34 -5.49 -5.69
C LYS A 130 -14.03 -6.80 -6.05
N LYS A 131 -13.92 -7.23 -7.28
CA LYS A 131 -14.56 -8.45 -7.81
C LYS A 131 -13.59 -9.32 -8.60
N HIS A 132 -12.31 -9.00 -8.58
CA HIS A 132 -11.32 -9.70 -9.36
C HIS A 132 -11.00 -11.07 -8.74
N PRO A 133 -11.02 -12.17 -9.50
CA PRO A 133 -10.85 -13.53 -8.97
C PRO A 133 -9.48 -13.78 -8.33
N LEU A 134 -8.46 -13.02 -8.71
CA LEU A 134 -7.12 -13.15 -8.13
C LEU A 134 -6.90 -12.35 -6.85
N THR A 135 -7.80 -11.45 -6.46
CA THR A 135 -7.65 -10.63 -5.24
C THR A 135 -7.55 -11.46 -3.95
N PRO A 136 -8.30 -12.57 -3.78
CA PRO A 136 -8.12 -13.44 -2.61
C PRO A 136 -6.71 -14.05 -2.52
N PHE A 137 -6.09 -14.37 -3.65
CA PHE A 137 -4.70 -14.88 -3.69
C PHE A 137 -3.70 -13.82 -3.28
N LEU A 138 -3.89 -12.57 -3.75
CA LEU A 138 -3.09 -11.43 -3.31
C LEU A 138 -3.19 -11.22 -1.80
N HIS A 139 -4.40 -11.26 -1.25
CA HIS A 139 -4.63 -11.15 0.20
C HIS A 139 -3.95 -12.27 0.97
N MET A 140 -4.11 -13.51 0.54
CA MET A 140 -3.50 -14.67 1.16
C MET A 140 -1.96 -14.56 1.14
N LEU A 141 -1.38 -14.10 0.04
CA LEU A 141 0.06 -13.89 -0.08
C LEU A 141 0.55 -12.84 0.91
N LEU A 142 -0.10 -11.68 0.98
CA LEU A 142 0.24 -10.60 1.93
C LEU A 142 0.11 -11.07 3.38
N HIS A 143 -0.99 -11.74 3.70
CA HIS A 143 -1.23 -12.27 5.05
C HIS A 143 -0.17 -13.29 5.45
N ASN A 144 0.14 -14.26 4.58
CA ASN A 144 1.14 -15.28 4.85
C ASN A 144 2.56 -14.70 4.96
N LEU A 145 2.91 -13.71 4.14
CA LEU A 145 4.18 -12.99 4.27
C LEU A 145 4.35 -12.34 5.65
N MET A 146 3.27 -11.81 6.23
CA MET A 146 3.28 -11.22 7.56
C MET A 146 3.29 -12.27 8.68
N ALA A 147 2.68 -13.43 8.47
CA ALA A 147 2.56 -14.49 9.46
C ALA A 147 3.81 -15.39 9.57
N GLN A 148 4.66 -15.44 8.53
CA GLN A 148 5.85 -16.30 8.52
C GLN A 148 6.90 -15.82 9.53
N PRO A 149 7.65 -16.75 10.18
CA PRO A 149 8.87 -16.43 10.92
C PRO A 149 9.89 -15.66 10.04
N GLU A 150 10.65 -14.78 10.65
CA GLU A 150 11.53 -13.86 9.93
C GLU A 150 12.62 -14.59 9.13
N ASP A 151 13.14 -15.70 9.67
CA ASP A 151 14.14 -16.54 9.02
C ASP A 151 13.63 -17.26 7.76
N ILE A 152 12.37 -17.70 7.77
CA ILE A 152 11.71 -18.33 6.62
C ILE A 152 11.36 -17.27 5.58
N ALA A 153 10.78 -16.16 6.03
CA ALA A 153 10.43 -15.05 5.14
C ALA A 153 11.66 -14.54 4.39
N SER A 154 12.81 -14.36 5.05
CA SER A 154 14.02 -13.82 4.44
C SER A 154 14.58 -14.66 3.30
N ARG A 155 14.48 -15.98 3.37
CA ARG A 155 15.01 -16.91 2.34
C ARG A 155 14.24 -16.88 1.03
N HIS A 156 12.94 -16.65 1.09
CA HIS A 156 12.03 -16.75 -0.07
C HIS A 156 11.42 -15.40 -0.47
N THR A 157 11.81 -14.34 0.20
CA THR A 157 11.24 -13.00 0.03
C THR A 157 11.26 -12.52 -1.41
N GLY A 158 12.35 -12.74 -2.14
CA GLY A 158 12.46 -12.33 -3.55
C GLY A 158 11.46 -13.02 -4.46
N VAL A 159 11.24 -14.34 -4.27
CA VAL A 159 10.26 -15.11 -5.05
C VAL A 159 8.84 -14.64 -4.72
N LEU A 160 8.52 -14.48 -3.44
CA LEU A 160 7.18 -14.08 -3.00
C LEU A 160 6.86 -12.63 -3.41
N TYR A 161 7.86 -11.76 -3.40
CA TYR A 161 7.73 -10.40 -3.91
C TYR A 161 7.51 -10.37 -5.43
N GLY A 162 8.22 -11.20 -6.19
CA GLY A 162 7.96 -11.37 -7.63
C GLY A 162 6.53 -11.79 -7.91
N GLN A 163 6.01 -12.78 -7.18
CA GLN A 163 4.62 -13.22 -7.29
C GLN A 163 3.61 -12.13 -6.94
N LEU A 164 3.92 -11.30 -5.92
CA LEU A 164 3.10 -10.13 -5.59
C LEU A 164 2.99 -9.16 -6.77
N LEU A 165 4.12 -8.83 -7.41
CA LEU A 165 4.14 -7.94 -8.57
C LEU A 165 3.38 -8.54 -9.78
N GLU A 166 3.50 -9.84 -10.03
CA GLU A 166 2.77 -10.54 -11.08
C GLU A 166 1.25 -10.51 -10.85
N LEU A 167 0.79 -10.82 -9.62
CA LEU A 167 -0.64 -10.73 -9.28
C LEU A 167 -1.17 -9.31 -9.45
N LEU A 168 -0.42 -8.31 -9.00
CA LEU A 168 -0.78 -6.90 -9.17
C LEU A 168 -0.89 -6.53 -10.65
N ALA A 169 0.08 -6.95 -11.46
CA ALA A 169 0.11 -6.64 -12.88
C ALA A 169 -1.13 -7.19 -13.60
N VAL A 170 -1.53 -8.43 -13.30
CA VAL A 170 -2.72 -9.03 -13.87
C VAL A 170 -3.98 -8.29 -13.43
N ILE A 171 -4.19 -8.12 -12.13
CA ILE A 171 -5.41 -7.49 -11.59
C ILE A 171 -5.57 -6.07 -12.15
N VAL A 172 -4.53 -5.26 -12.06
CA VAL A 172 -4.57 -3.86 -12.51
C VAL A 172 -4.79 -3.78 -14.02
N SER A 173 -4.08 -4.59 -14.80
CA SER A 173 -4.19 -4.57 -16.26
C SER A 173 -5.57 -4.99 -16.75
N GLU A 174 -6.18 -5.99 -16.14
CA GLU A 174 -7.51 -6.46 -16.52
C GLU A 174 -8.60 -5.46 -16.12
N GLU A 175 -8.53 -4.89 -14.93
CA GLU A 175 -9.49 -3.89 -14.46
C GLU A 175 -9.38 -2.57 -15.23
N CYS A 176 -8.17 -2.18 -15.66
CA CYS A 176 -8.00 -1.00 -16.51
C CYS A 176 -8.56 -1.17 -17.92
N LYS A 177 -8.57 -2.39 -18.46
CA LYS A 177 -9.15 -2.70 -19.78
C LYS A 177 -10.67 -2.77 -19.76
N SER A 178 -11.26 -3.00 -18.59
CA SER A 178 -12.71 -3.18 -18.43
C SER A 178 -13.48 -1.86 -18.28
N LYS A 179 -12.79 -0.74 -18.36
CA LYS A 179 -13.31 0.64 -18.21
C LYS A 179 -13.12 1.44 -19.47
#